data_c644c6979939683f297ed53402e29567
#
_entry.id   c644c6979939683f297ed53402e29567
#
_cell.length_a   1.000
_cell.length_b   1.000
_cell.length_c   1.000
_cell.angle_alpha   90.00
_cell.angle_beta   90.00
_cell.angle_gamma   90.00
#
_symmetry.space_group_name_H-M   'P 1'
#
loop_
_entity.id
_entity.type
_entity.pdbx_description
1 polymer ?
#
loop_
_entity_poly.entity_id
_entity_poly.type
_entity_poly.pdbx_seq_one_letter_code
_entity_poly.pdbx_strand_id
1 'polypeptide(L)'
;MNIEFRHMNYYKCLNSFDFKFLIKFGCLLFIQMISYEGLFAQDVEQIINSKKIGLSGSISASNVNYSAIGVMRKRDAHTFYLAGNLNVSLFEQWSIPLNFTYSNQNVDLSHGVSFNQVGITPTYKWVKLHAGYSSMSFSPYSLSGHSFLGVGIELTPPINLSASFMVGRLRKAEEPLNKETETLFSYKRMGCGIKLNYKDKGDDVCVIAFGAKDDENSVKLIPINTEITPMENLVLGVNVRKNLFSKIFIGIEYTSSMLTRDRRLISRGEKNNGIFNLTNGIMHANSSSSVYNALKTDLSFQSQDFSLSMLYERVDPDYQTLGAYYFTNDMENISFTTTKQFFKGHLNISANAGLQRNDLKKEKKSRMNNVVGSVNIGIQTGAKTNLNISYSNYSSFTNIRSEFEEINEVNQNQVYDTLDFTQVSQNMSLSLCQVLGDVKNSNVRQNLNVNLNAQIAKEKQEGQNDKPGNKFYSTGITHSVSWKSTGISLSSSINGNYNEMESGDALTLGPTLSISKRFKEKLRSAVSGSWNKSYRDGDVVNRIYVIRCNNSYAIKKHSFNLSMNYMNRHEEKKYAEFTLSIGYNYSF
;
A
#
# COMPACT_ATOMS: atom_id res chain seq x y z
N MET A 1 17.36 -21.28 24.37
CA MET A 1 16.39 -20.85 23.36
C MET A 1 16.27 -21.97 22.33
N ASN A 2 15.42 -22.96 22.65
CA ASN A 2 15.23 -24.16 21.81
C ASN A 2 14.24 -23.79 20.70
N ILE A 3 14.73 -23.69 19.49
CA ILE A 3 13.90 -23.61 18.28
C ILE A 3 13.45 -25.05 17.99
N GLU A 4 12.31 -25.44 18.52
CA GLU A 4 11.61 -26.65 18.06
C GLU A 4 11.13 -26.42 16.63
N PHE A 5 11.85 -26.98 15.68
CA PHE A 5 11.32 -27.28 14.34
C PHE A 5 10.22 -28.34 14.52
N ARG A 6 9.01 -27.93 14.87
CA ARG A 6 7.85 -28.80 14.70
C ARG A 6 7.73 -29.10 13.20
N HIS A 7 7.92 -30.35 12.85
CA HIS A 7 7.62 -30.90 11.53
C HIS A 7 6.20 -30.45 11.13
N MET A 8 6.14 -29.39 10.35
CA MET A 8 4.90 -28.92 9.76
C MET A 8 4.50 -29.96 8.71
N ASN A 9 3.44 -30.71 8.98
CA ASN A 9 2.89 -31.71 8.08
C ASN A 9 2.36 -31.04 6.80
N TYR A 10 3.25 -30.63 5.91
CA TYR A 10 2.94 -30.08 4.58
C TYR A 10 2.14 -31.09 3.74
N TYR A 11 2.33 -32.39 3.97
CA TYR A 11 1.68 -33.46 3.23
C TYR A 11 0.16 -33.57 3.44
N LYS A 12 -0.38 -33.20 4.62
CA LYS A 12 -1.82 -33.25 4.86
C LYS A 12 -2.60 -32.11 4.22
N CYS A 13 -1.99 -30.93 4.03
CA CYS A 13 -2.62 -29.79 3.36
C CYS A 13 -2.70 -29.98 1.82
N LEU A 14 -1.75 -30.72 1.25
CA LEU A 14 -1.70 -31.06 -0.17
C LEU A 14 -2.79 -32.06 -0.60
N ASN A 15 -3.40 -32.80 0.33
CA ASN A 15 -4.38 -33.83 0.02
C ASN A 15 -5.85 -33.34 0.02
N SER A 16 -6.13 -32.12 0.47
CA SER A 16 -7.52 -31.63 0.62
C SER A 16 -8.03 -30.70 -0.49
N PHE A 17 -7.17 -30.25 -1.34
CA PHE A 17 -7.42 -29.66 -2.65
C PHE A 17 -6.79 -30.61 -3.65
N ASP A 18 -7.32 -30.76 -4.85
CA ASP A 18 -6.55 -31.44 -5.91
C ASP A 18 -5.40 -30.53 -6.40
N PHE A 19 -4.67 -29.98 -5.43
CA PHE A 19 -3.41 -29.28 -5.57
C PHE A 19 -2.39 -30.10 -6.36
N LYS A 20 -2.53 -31.43 -6.32
CA LYS A 20 -1.73 -32.36 -7.10
C LYS A 20 -1.84 -32.11 -8.60
N PHE A 21 -3.01 -31.69 -9.06
CA PHE A 21 -3.20 -31.37 -10.49
C PHE A 21 -2.48 -30.07 -10.87
N LEU A 22 -2.67 -29.00 -10.10
CA LEU A 22 -2.00 -27.70 -10.36
C LEU A 22 -0.49 -27.80 -10.19
N ILE A 23 -0.01 -28.54 -9.19
CA ILE A 23 1.42 -28.79 -8.98
C ILE A 23 1.98 -29.66 -10.12
N LYS A 24 1.30 -30.75 -10.50
CA LYS A 24 1.73 -31.60 -11.60
C LYS A 24 1.75 -30.84 -12.93
N PHE A 25 0.73 -30.02 -13.19
CA PHE A 25 0.67 -29.19 -14.39
C PHE A 25 1.75 -28.13 -14.41
N GLY A 26 2.01 -27.46 -13.26
CA GLY A 26 3.14 -26.53 -13.10
C GLY A 26 4.50 -27.21 -13.27
N CYS A 27 4.69 -28.40 -12.70
CA CYS A 27 5.91 -29.18 -12.90
C CYS A 27 6.10 -29.65 -14.35
N LEU A 28 5.01 -30.04 -15.03
CA LEU A 28 5.06 -30.46 -16.43
C LEU A 28 5.44 -29.29 -17.35
N LEU A 29 4.84 -28.11 -17.13
CA LEU A 29 5.21 -26.90 -17.84
C LEU A 29 6.67 -26.47 -17.55
N PHE A 30 7.12 -26.65 -16.31
CA PHE A 30 8.50 -26.38 -15.92
C PHE A 30 9.49 -27.30 -16.66
N ILE A 31 9.19 -28.61 -16.74
CA ILE A 31 10.00 -29.58 -17.48
C ILE A 31 9.99 -29.27 -18.98
N GLN A 32 8.85 -28.89 -19.56
CA GLN A 32 8.77 -28.47 -20.96
C GLN A 32 9.56 -27.19 -21.24
N MET A 33 9.53 -26.20 -20.34
CA MET A 33 10.33 -24.97 -20.47
C MET A 33 11.85 -25.24 -20.40
N ILE A 34 12.28 -26.17 -19.53
CA ILE A 34 13.70 -26.55 -19.42
C ILE A 34 14.17 -27.32 -20.66
N SER A 35 13.34 -28.18 -21.26
CA SER A 35 13.68 -28.94 -22.44
C SER A 35 13.75 -28.11 -23.73
N TYR A 36 13.18 -26.90 -23.75
CA TYR A 36 13.24 -26.00 -24.92
C TYR A 36 14.57 -25.21 -25.00
N GLU A 37 15.24 -24.99 -23.87
CA GLU A 37 16.60 -24.45 -23.89
C GLU A 37 17.58 -25.62 -24.08
N GLY A 38 18.09 -25.75 -25.30
CA GLY A 38 19.33 -26.52 -25.51
C GLY A 38 20.35 -26.03 -24.47
N LEU A 39 20.96 -26.96 -23.74
CA LEU A 39 22.02 -26.72 -22.77
C LEU A 39 23.07 -25.78 -23.38
N PHE A 40 22.87 -24.46 -23.24
CA PHE A 40 23.94 -23.51 -23.52
C PHE A 40 25.02 -23.78 -22.48
N ALA A 41 26.17 -24.24 -22.99
CA ALA A 41 27.39 -24.39 -22.22
C ALA A 41 27.56 -23.09 -21.42
N GLN A 42 27.58 -23.20 -20.10
CA GLN A 42 27.82 -22.06 -19.22
C GLN A 42 29.10 -21.42 -19.70
N ASP A 43 29.09 -20.11 -19.88
CA ASP A 43 30.27 -19.38 -20.30
C ASP A 43 31.28 -19.42 -19.14
N VAL A 44 32.07 -20.49 -19.12
CA VAL A 44 33.03 -20.81 -18.05
C VAL A 44 34.04 -19.67 -17.90
N GLU A 45 34.32 -18.96 -18.99
CA GLU A 45 35.22 -17.81 -19.00
C GLU A 45 34.67 -16.62 -18.23
N GLN A 46 33.35 -16.35 -18.29
CA GLN A 46 32.69 -15.33 -17.45
C GLN A 46 32.70 -15.71 -15.97
N ILE A 47 32.56 -17.00 -15.64
CA ILE A 47 32.59 -17.46 -14.24
C ILE A 47 33.98 -17.29 -13.63
N ILE A 48 35.05 -17.52 -14.41
CA ILE A 48 36.44 -17.43 -13.91
C ILE A 48 36.81 -15.95 -13.63
N ASN A 49 36.35 -15.01 -14.44
CA ASN A 49 36.66 -13.59 -14.34
C ASN A 49 35.72 -12.78 -13.44
N SER A 50 34.59 -13.35 -13.01
CA SER A 50 33.60 -12.67 -12.17
C SER A 50 34.01 -12.65 -10.69
N LYS A 51 33.53 -11.64 -9.95
CA LYS A 51 33.62 -11.65 -8.49
C LYS A 51 32.91 -12.90 -7.94
N LYS A 52 33.65 -13.79 -7.29
CA LYS A 52 33.12 -15.06 -6.79
C LYS A 52 31.98 -14.87 -5.81
N ILE A 53 32.07 -13.88 -4.91
CA ILE A 53 31.04 -13.54 -3.91
C ILE A 53 30.98 -12.02 -3.78
N GLY A 54 29.80 -11.47 -3.97
CA GLY A 54 29.49 -10.07 -3.66
C GLY A 54 28.44 -10.00 -2.53
N LEU A 55 28.63 -9.07 -1.61
CA LEU A 55 27.63 -8.75 -0.57
C LEU A 55 27.27 -7.29 -0.69
N SER A 56 25.98 -7.00 -0.79
CA SER A 56 25.41 -5.64 -0.83
C SER A 56 24.13 -5.58 -0.03
N GLY A 57 23.74 -4.38 0.37
CA GLY A 57 22.51 -4.20 1.12
C GLY A 57 22.71 -3.38 2.38
N SER A 58 21.79 -3.51 3.32
CA SER A 58 21.84 -2.78 4.58
C SER A 58 21.20 -3.55 5.72
N ILE A 59 21.68 -3.27 6.95
CA ILE A 59 21.06 -3.69 8.20
C ILE A 59 20.80 -2.42 8.99
N SER A 60 19.59 -2.25 9.48
CA SER A 60 19.16 -1.14 10.30
C SER A 60 18.62 -1.63 11.64
N ALA A 61 19.01 -0.93 12.71
CA ALA A 61 18.46 -1.10 14.04
C ALA A 61 17.96 0.25 14.53
N SER A 62 16.75 0.31 15.06
CA SER A 62 16.20 1.51 15.66
C SER A 62 15.52 1.22 16.97
N ASN A 63 15.62 2.17 17.89
CA ASN A 63 14.97 2.15 19.19
C ASN A 63 14.18 3.44 19.36
N VAL A 64 12.94 3.32 19.76
CA VAL A 64 12.03 4.44 20.03
C VAL A 64 11.64 4.38 21.51
N ASN A 65 11.92 5.46 22.21
CA ASN A 65 11.53 5.65 23.61
C ASN A 65 10.46 6.74 23.65
N TYR A 66 9.31 6.42 24.27
CA TYR A 66 8.17 7.30 24.40
C TYR A 66 7.81 7.51 25.85
N SER A 67 7.58 8.76 26.22
CA SER A 67 7.13 9.16 27.54
C SER A 67 6.04 10.22 27.43
N ALA A 68 5.00 10.07 28.26
CA ALA A 68 3.89 11.03 28.36
C ALA A 68 3.62 11.36 29.82
N ILE A 69 3.36 12.64 30.11
CA ILE A 69 3.05 13.18 31.42
C ILE A 69 1.73 13.93 31.31
N GLY A 70 0.78 13.67 32.23
CA GLY A 70 -0.53 14.32 32.25
C GLY A 70 -1.56 13.72 31.31
N VAL A 71 -1.19 12.70 30.53
CA VAL A 71 -2.07 11.97 29.61
C VAL A 71 -1.73 10.49 29.59
N MET A 72 -2.69 9.64 29.27
CA MET A 72 -2.47 8.20 29.07
C MET A 72 -1.51 7.97 27.89
N ARG A 73 -0.59 7.02 28.06
CA ARG A 73 0.36 6.67 26.99
C ARG A 73 -0.38 6.11 25.78
N LYS A 74 -0.09 6.66 24.61
CA LYS A 74 -0.67 6.25 23.31
C LYS A 74 0.08 5.09 22.66
N ARG A 75 1.29 4.77 23.14
CA ARG A 75 2.16 3.71 22.59
C ARG A 75 3.07 3.15 23.68
N ASP A 76 3.71 2.03 23.41
CA ASP A 76 4.68 1.42 24.29
C ASP A 76 5.84 2.36 24.63
N ALA A 77 6.33 2.29 25.89
CA ALA A 77 7.43 3.13 26.35
C ALA A 77 8.73 2.86 25.60
N HIS A 78 8.95 1.61 25.18
CA HIS A 78 10.14 1.17 24.47
C HIS A 78 9.77 0.28 23.32
N THR A 79 10.12 0.71 22.11
CA THR A 79 9.93 -0.09 20.90
C THR A 79 11.25 -0.20 20.17
N PHE A 80 11.60 -1.41 19.72
CA PHE A 80 12.76 -1.58 18.87
C PHE A 80 12.39 -2.25 17.56
N TYR A 81 13.14 -1.94 16.52
CA TYR A 81 13.03 -2.51 15.21
C TYR A 81 14.41 -2.91 14.71
N LEU A 82 14.49 -4.11 14.18
CA LEU A 82 15.65 -4.59 13.42
C LEU A 82 15.15 -4.96 12.03
N ALA A 83 15.75 -4.38 11.00
CA ALA A 83 15.40 -4.69 9.63
C ALA A 83 16.66 -4.84 8.79
N GLY A 84 16.63 -5.72 7.82
CA GLY A 84 17.73 -5.90 6.90
C GLY A 84 17.27 -6.27 5.51
N ASN A 85 18.03 -5.76 4.55
CA ASN A 85 17.95 -6.11 3.16
C ASN A 85 19.37 -6.46 2.71
N LEU A 86 19.65 -7.75 2.60
CA LEU A 86 20.95 -8.29 2.22
C LEU A 86 20.83 -8.97 0.87
N ASN A 87 21.74 -8.65 -0.05
CA ASN A 87 21.82 -9.35 -1.31
C ASN A 87 23.19 -10.00 -1.44
N VAL A 88 23.20 -11.32 -1.50
CA VAL A 88 24.41 -12.12 -1.80
C VAL A 88 24.40 -12.41 -3.29
N SER A 89 25.37 -11.90 -4.01
CA SER A 89 25.61 -12.26 -5.41
C SER A 89 26.71 -13.31 -5.51
N LEU A 90 26.46 -14.39 -6.28
CA LEU A 90 27.45 -15.44 -6.54
C LEU A 90 27.75 -15.45 -8.03
N PHE A 91 29.01 -15.32 -8.38
CA PHE A 91 29.52 -15.32 -9.75
C PHE A 91 28.81 -14.31 -10.66
N GLU A 92 28.28 -13.21 -10.10
CA GLU A 92 27.48 -12.20 -10.80
C GLU A 92 26.22 -12.74 -11.54
N GLN A 93 25.97 -14.06 -11.44
CA GLN A 93 24.82 -14.73 -12.06
C GLN A 93 23.66 -14.99 -11.09
N TRP A 94 23.97 -15.26 -9.82
CA TRP A 94 22.97 -15.44 -8.78
C TRP A 94 22.83 -14.18 -7.97
N SER A 95 21.60 -13.75 -7.73
CA SER A 95 21.25 -12.71 -6.78
C SER A 95 20.33 -13.32 -5.73
N ILE A 96 20.72 -13.26 -4.47
CA ILE A 96 20.03 -13.90 -3.36
C ILE A 96 19.66 -12.81 -2.34
N PRO A 97 18.59 -12.03 -2.58
CA PRO A 97 18.11 -11.05 -1.61
C PRO A 97 17.41 -11.75 -0.44
N LEU A 98 17.85 -11.39 0.75
CA LEU A 98 17.29 -11.77 2.03
C LEU A 98 16.71 -10.51 2.68
N ASN A 99 15.42 -10.51 2.97
CA ASN A 99 14.74 -9.44 3.70
C ASN A 99 14.25 -9.97 5.04
N PHE A 100 14.48 -9.20 6.09
CA PHE A 100 13.94 -9.53 7.40
C PHE A 100 13.54 -8.27 8.18
N THR A 101 12.53 -8.42 8.98
CA THR A 101 12.08 -7.43 9.96
C THR A 101 11.80 -8.13 11.28
N TYR A 102 12.19 -7.48 12.38
CA TYR A 102 11.94 -7.96 13.72
C TYR A 102 11.64 -6.77 14.64
N SER A 103 10.60 -6.89 15.46
CA SER A 103 10.20 -5.87 16.44
C SER A 103 9.61 -6.53 17.67
N ASN A 104 9.71 -5.84 18.82
CA ASN A 104 8.97 -6.21 20.03
C ASN A 104 7.53 -5.69 20.05
N GLN A 105 7.13 -4.94 19.02
CA GLN A 105 5.78 -4.40 18.96
C GLN A 105 4.80 -5.52 18.58
N ASN A 106 3.85 -5.77 19.47
CA ASN A 106 2.67 -6.57 19.17
C ASN A 106 1.58 -5.60 18.72
N VAL A 107 1.35 -5.52 17.43
CA VAL A 107 0.16 -4.83 16.91
C VAL A 107 -0.87 -5.92 16.70
N ASP A 108 -1.90 -5.90 17.52
CA ASP A 108 -3.15 -6.64 17.29
C ASP A 108 -3.87 -5.98 16.10
N LEU A 109 -3.31 -6.17 14.91
CA LEU A 109 -4.00 -5.83 13.70
C LEU A 109 -5.03 -6.92 13.46
N SER A 110 -6.28 -6.56 13.40
CA SER A 110 -7.43 -7.41 13.04
C SER A 110 -7.26 -8.19 11.72
N HIS A 111 -6.12 -8.09 11.08
CA HIS A 111 -5.81 -8.66 9.76
C HIS A 111 -4.64 -9.66 9.76
N GLY A 112 -4.11 -10.05 10.91
CA GLY A 112 -3.11 -11.13 11.00
C GLY A 112 -1.77 -10.86 10.31
N VAL A 113 -1.37 -9.58 10.14
CA VAL A 113 -0.07 -9.21 9.57
C VAL A 113 0.99 -9.25 10.68
N SER A 114 1.97 -10.12 10.56
CA SER A 114 3.10 -10.19 11.50
C SER A 114 4.18 -9.18 11.10
N PHE A 115 4.69 -8.39 12.05
CA PHE A 115 5.88 -7.57 11.85
C PHE A 115 7.16 -8.39 11.72
N ASN A 116 7.20 -9.58 12.34
CA ASN A 116 8.35 -10.45 12.33
C ASN A 116 8.31 -11.32 11.08
N GLN A 117 9.02 -10.91 10.06
CA GLN A 117 9.02 -11.55 8.75
C GLN A 117 10.44 -11.82 8.28
N VAL A 118 10.64 -12.97 7.66
CA VAL A 118 11.89 -13.33 6.96
C VAL A 118 11.51 -13.92 5.61
N GLY A 119 12.10 -13.39 4.55
CA GLY A 119 11.89 -13.85 3.19
C GLY A 119 13.17 -13.81 2.37
N ILE A 120 13.29 -14.76 1.44
CA ILE A 120 14.41 -14.88 0.52
C ILE A 120 13.86 -15.02 -0.89
N THR A 121 14.46 -14.29 -1.85
CA THR A 121 14.00 -14.30 -3.25
C THR A 121 15.19 -14.55 -4.21
N PRO A 122 15.81 -15.74 -4.20
CA PRO A 122 16.93 -16.04 -5.08
C PRO A 122 16.52 -15.96 -6.56
N THR A 123 17.33 -15.27 -7.33
CA THR A 123 17.15 -15.09 -8.77
C THR A 123 18.38 -15.61 -9.51
N TYR A 124 18.14 -16.44 -10.50
CA TYR A 124 19.15 -16.94 -11.43
C TYR A 124 18.65 -16.80 -12.86
N LYS A 125 19.29 -15.94 -13.64
CA LYS A 125 18.87 -15.63 -15.01
C LYS A 125 17.36 -15.30 -15.07
N TRP A 126 16.57 -16.17 -15.66
CA TRP A 126 15.13 -16.04 -15.87
C TRP A 126 14.27 -16.72 -14.80
N VAL A 127 14.88 -17.33 -13.77
CA VAL A 127 14.20 -17.99 -12.66
C VAL A 127 14.31 -17.13 -11.41
N LYS A 128 13.18 -16.79 -10.79
CA LYS A 128 13.10 -16.12 -9.49
C LYS A 128 12.27 -16.97 -8.56
N LEU A 129 12.85 -17.36 -7.43
CA LEU A 129 12.18 -18.12 -6.39
C LEU A 129 11.77 -17.19 -5.25
N HIS A 130 10.72 -17.58 -4.55
CA HIS A 130 10.26 -16.92 -3.33
C HIS A 130 10.19 -17.97 -2.23
N ALA A 131 10.78 -17.72 -1.07
CA ALA A 131 10.69 -18.61 0.08
C ALA A 131 10.59 -17.80 1.40
N GLY A 132 9.74 -18.26 2.31
CA GLY A 132 9.41 -17.55 3.54
C GLY A 132 8.27 -16.54 3.36
N TYR A 133 8.35 -15.41 4.06
CA TYR A 133 7.39 -14.33 3.86
C TYR A 133 7.68 -13.61 2.55
N SER A 134 6.70 -13.61 1.67
CA SER A 134 6.80 -13.02 0.35
C SER A 134 5.44 -12.48 -0.11
N SER A 135 5.44 -11.66 -1.16
CA SER A 135 4.23 -11.22 -1.83
C SER A 135 4.37 -11.40 -3.34
N MET A 136 3.29 -11.83 -3.97
CA MET A 136 3.17 -11.92 -5.42
C MET A 136 1.85 -11.27 -5.84
N SER A 137 1.77 -10.81 -7.08
CA SER A 137 0.56 -10.21 -7.63
C SER A 137 0.25 -10.80 -8.99
N PHE A 138 -0.98 -11.28 -9.17
CA PHE A 138 -1.45 -11.82 -10.44
C PHE A 138 -2.37 -10.84 -11.16
N SER A 139 -3.40 -10.35 -10.46
CA SER A 139 -4.34 -9.34 -10.94
C SER A 139 -5.01 -8.65 -9.74
N PRO A 140 -5.55 -7.42 -9.90
CA PRO A 140 -6.32 -6.76 -8.86
C PRO A 140 -7.51 -7.58 -8.35
N TYR A 141 -8.08 -8.42 -9.20
CA TYR A 141 -9.29 -9.22 -8.92
C TYR A 141 -8.99 -10.62 -8.39
N SER A 142 -7.72 -11.02 -8.26
CA SER A 142 -7.33 -12.35 -7.79
C SER A 142 -6.35 -12.26 -6.61
N LEU A 143 -5.08 -12.53 -6.82
CA LEU A 143 -4.01 -12.31 -5.84
C LEU A 143 -3.43 -10.90 -6.06
N SER A 144 -3.61 -10.01 -5.10
CA SER A 144 -3.17 -8.62 -5.19
C SER A 144 -2.42 -8.18 -3.94
N GLY A 145 -1.09 -8.28 -3.99
CA GLY A 145 -0.21 -7.76 -2.94
C GLY A 145 -0.36 -8.40 -1.56
N HIS A 146 -1.12 -9.50 -1.45
CA HIS A 146 -1.28 -10.22 -0.21
C HIS A 146 0.02 -10.92 0.18
N SER A 147 0.52 -10.65 1.40
CA SER A 147 1.67 -11.35 1.94
C SER A 147 1.31 -12.79 2.27
N PHE A 148 2.21 -13.72 1.96
CA PHE A 148 2.05 -15.13 2.31
C PHE A 148 3.35 -15.71 2.89
N LEU A 149 3.20 -16.70 3.75
CA LEU A 149 4.32 -17.51 4.23
C LEU A 149 4.33 -18.83 3.46
N GLY A 150 5.28 -18.99 2.54
CA GLY A 150 5.29 -20.15 1.67
C GLY A 150 6.42 -20.12 0.64
N VAL A 151 6.13 -20.66 -0.52
CA VAL A 151 7.04 -20.69 -1.67
C VAL A 151 6.34 -20.20 -2.94
N GLY A 152 7.12 -19.60 -3.82
CA GLY A 152 6.67 -19.17 -5.13
C GLY A 152 7.79 -19.24 -6.15
N ILE A 153 7.45 -19.23 -7.42
CA ILE A 153 8.40 -19.20 -8.53
C ILE A 153 7.86 -18.29 -9.63
N GLU A 154 8.72 -17.45 -10.16
CA GLU A 154 8.48 -16.66 -11.37
C GLU A 154 9.49 -17.09 -12.44
N LEU A 155 9.00 -17.44 -13.61
CA LEU A 155 9.76 -17.90 -14.75
C LEU A 155 9.57 -16.91 -15.90
N THR A 156 10.63 -16.25 -16.32
CA THR A 156 10.63 -15.28 -17.41
C THR A 156 11.71 -15.62 -18.43
N PRO A 157 11.63 -16.82 -19.06
CA PRO A 157 12.62 -17.24 -20.02
C PRO A 157 12.68 -16.29 -21.23
N PRO A 158 13.74 -16.30 -22.03
CA PRO A 158 13.89 -15.44 -23.22
C PRO A 158 13.02 -15.90 -24.40
N ILE A 159 11.80 -16.31 -24.10
CA ILE A 159 10.73 -16.68 -25.04
C ILE A 159 9.49 -15.85 -24.70
N ASN A 160 8.49 -15.88 -25.56
CA ASN A 160 7.28 -15.11 -25.40
C ASN A 160 6.37 -15.58 -24.24
N LEU A 161 6.71 -16.67 -23.55
CA LEU A 161 5.92 -17.26 -22.46
C LEU A 161 6.59 -17.03 -21.11
N SER A 162 5.83 -16.58 -20.12
CA SER A 162 6.23 -16.50 -18.72
C SER A 162 5.20 -17.16 -17.82
N ALA A 163 5.64 -17.67 -16.67
CA ALA A 163 4.79 -18.35 -15.72
C ALA A 163 5.13 -17.92 -14.29
N SER A 164 4.12 -17.82 -13.43
CA SER A 164 4.30 -17.59 -12.00
C SER A 164 3.42 -18.56 -11.23
N PHE A 165 3.95 -19.10 -10.15
CA PHE A 165 3.25 -20.03 -9.27
C PHE A 165 3.53 -19.66 -7.82
N MET A 166 2.53 -19.82 -6.94
CA MET A 166 2.70 -19.65 -5.51
C MET A 166 1.89 -20.65 -4.72
N VAL A 167 2.39 -21.03 -3.55
CA VAL A 167 1.66 -21.76 -2.51
C VAL A 167 2.12 -21.30 -1.13
N GLY A 168 1.18 -21.00 -0.25
CA GLY A 168 1.55 -20.54 1.08
C GLY A 168 0.35 -20.24 1.98
N ARG A 169 0.67 -19.94 3.22
CA ARG A 169 -0.29 -19.49 4.22
C ARG A 169 -0.52 -17.99 4.07
N LEU A 170 -1.74 -17.60 3.75
CA LEU A 170 -2.16 -16.21 3.63
C LEU A 170 -2.51 -15.60 4.99
N ARG A 171 -3.10 -16.38 5.91
CA ARG A 171 -3.51 -15.93 7.24
C ARG A 171 -3.17 -16.97 8.29
N LYS A 172 -2.68 -16.53 9.45
CA LYS A 172 -2.43 -17.38 10.62
C LYS A 172 -3.75 -17.60 11.36
N ALA A 173 -3.91 -18.77 11.99
CA ALA A 173 -5.00 -18.99 12.92
C ALA A 173 -4.76 -18.19 14.22
N GLU A 174 -5.79 -17.55 14.72
CA GLU A 174 -5.79 -16.84 16.00
C GLU A 174 -6.98 -17.32 16.83
N GLU A 175 -6.71 -17.74 18.07
CA GLU A 175 -7.75 -18.18 18.99
C GLU A 175 -8.39 -16.98 19.67
N PRO A 176 -9.71 -16.98 19.93
CA PRO A 176 -10.36 -15.93 20.69
C PRO A 176 -9.90 -15.98 22.15
N LEU A 177 -9.81 -14.81 22.79
CA LEU A 177 -9.41 -14.69 24.19
C LEU A 177 -10.41 -15.34 25.15
N ASN A 178 -11.71 -15.29 24.87
CA ASN A 178 -12.80 -15.89 25.65
C ASN A 178 -13.95 -16.35 24.73
N LYS A 179 -14.71 -17.36 25.18
CA LYS A 179 -15.91 -17.84 24.49
C LYS A 179 -17.11 -16.88 24.50
N GLU A 180 -17.13 -15.97 25.47
CA GLU A 180 -18.28 -15.10 25.77
C GLU A 180 -18.15 -13.69 25.22
N THR A 181 -16.94 -13.26 24.85
CA THR A 181 -16.71 -11.95 24.26
C THR A 181 -16.55 -12.09 22.75
N GLU A 182 -17.09 -11.15 21.99
CA GLU A 182 -16.87 -10.97 20.54
C GLU A 182 -15.39 -10.61 20.26
N THR A 183 -14.48 -11.48 20.64
CA THR A 183 -13.07 -11.28 20.34
C THR A 183 -12.82 -11.73 18.91
N LEU A 184 -12.16 -10.89 18.16
CA LEU A 184 -11.72 -11.18 16.79
C LEU A 184 -10.83 -12.43 16.81
N PHE A 185 -11.22 -13.43 16.04
CA PHE A 185 -10.43 -14.63 15.80
C PHE A 185 -10.31 -14.87 14.30
N SER A 186 -9.39 -15.71 13.88
CA SER A 186 -9.23 -15.99 12.46
C SER A 186 -8.86 -17.43 12.19
N TYR A 187 -9.46 -18.01 11.15
CA TYR A 187 -9.04 -19.31 10.63
C TYR A 187 -7.72 -19.21 9.89
N LYS A 188 -6.91 -20.27 9.96
CA LYS A 188 -5.72 -20.43 9.12
C LYS A 188 -6.16 -20.52 7.66
N ARG A 189 -5.63 -19.63 6.81
CA ARG A 189 -5.92 -19.61 5.38
C ARG A 189 -4.70 -20.03 4.58
N MET A 190 -4.90 -21.03 3.70
CA MET A 190 -3.91 -21.46 2.73
C MET A 190 -4.36 -21.01 1.34
N GLY A 191 -3.39 -20.62 0.50
CA GLY A 191 -3.66 -20.23 -0.88
C GLY A 191 -2.64 -20.80 -1.85
N CYS A 192 -3.06 -20.95 -3.09
CA CYS A 192 -2.19 -21.27 -4.22
C CYS A 192 -2.68 -20.57 -5.48
N GLY A 193 -1.78 -20.37 -6.41
CA GLY A 193 -2.16 -19.77 -7.68
C GLY A 193 -1.11 -19.94 -8.76
N ILE A 194 -1.59 -19.82 -9.98
CA ILE A 194 -0.80 -19.86 -11.20
C ILE A 194 -1.21 -18.71 -12.11
N LYS A 195 -0.20 -18.08 -12.73
CA LYS A 195 -0.36 -17.07 -13.77
C LYS A 195 0.51 -17.47 -14.95
N LEU A 196 -0.09 -17.57 -16.12
CA LEU A 196 0.57 -17.83 -17.39
C LEU A 196 0.40 -16.59 -18.26
N ASN A 197 1.48 -16.10 -18.82
CA ASN A 197 1.46 -14.90 -19.63
C ASN A 197 2.25 -15.09 -20.93
N TYR A 198 1.61 -14.83 -22.06
CA TYR A 198 2.21 -14.85 -23.38
C TYR A 198 2.31 -13.44 -23.93
N LYS A 199 3.52 -12.99 -24.31
CA LYS A 199 3.80 -11.67 -24.86
C LYS A 199 4.46 -11.78 -26.22
N ASP A 200 3.88 -11.07 -27.22
CA ASP A 200 4.47 -10.95 -28.54
C ASP A 200 4.24 -9.55 -29.11
N LYS A 201 5.30 -8.85 -29.50
CA LYS A 201 5.28 -7.54 -30.18
C LYS A 201 4.34 -6.48 -29.56
N GLY A 202 4.16 -6.52 -28.23
CA GLY A 202 3.29 -5.60 -27.50
C GLY A 202 1.88 -6.14 -27.25
N ASP A 203 1.55 -7.30 -27.78
CA ASP A 203 0.35 -8.06 -27.41
C ASP A 203 0.64 -8.89 -26.15
N ASP A 204 -0.35 -9.04 -25.27
CA ASP A 204 -0.21 -9.74 -24.02
C ASP A 204 -1.49 -10.55 -23.74
N VAL A 205 -1.36 -11.84 -23.50
CA VAL A 205 -2.45 -12.72 -23.10
C VAL A 205 -2.07 -13.41 -21.81
N CYS A 206 -2.85 -13.19 -20.77
CA CYS A 206 -2.60 -13.72 -19.44
C CYS A 206 -3.78 -14.54 -18.96
N VAL A 207 -3.50 -15.75 -18.42
CA VAL A 207 -4.48 -16.62 -17.78
C VAL A 207 -4.08 -16.79 -16.32
N ILE A 208 -5.05 -16.69 -15.42
CA ILE A 208 -4.86 -16.70 -13.98
C ILE A 208 -5.81 -17.71 -13.36
N ALA A 209 -5.29 -18.52 -12.46
CA ALA A 209 -6.08 -19.32 -11.53
C ALA A 209 -5.53 -19.14 -10.11
N PHE A 210 -6.39 -18.78 -9.18
CA PHE A 210 -6.04 -18.58 -7.78
C PHE A 210 -7.07 -19.22 -6.88
N GLY A 211 -6.62 -20.02 -5.91
CA GLY A 211 -7.49 -20.67 -4.92
C GLY A 211 -7.01 -20.37 -3.49
N ALA A 212 -7.97 -20.17 -2.59
CA ALA A 212 -7.69 -20.01 -1.16
C ALA A 212 -8.75 -20.68 -0.31
N LYS A 213 -8.35 -21.24 0.84
CA LYS A 213 -9.18 -22.08 1.69
C LYS A 213 -8.83 -21.91 3.15
N ASP A 214 -9.85 -21.73 3.99
CA ASP A 214 -9.72 -21.73 5.44
C ASP A 214 -9.74 -23.17 5.99
N ASP A 215 -8.91 -23.42 6.99
CA ASP A 215 -8.84 -24.68 7.73
C ASP A 215 -9.83 -24.61 8.91
N GLU A 216 -10.92 -25.36 8.83
CA GLU A 216 -12.00 -25.40 9.80
C GLU A 216 -11.53 -25.82 11.19
N ASN A 217 -10.50 -26.69 11.26
CA ASN A 217 -9.96 -27.25 12.48
C ASN A 217 -8.81 -26.41 13.08
N SER A 218 -8.52 -25.28 12.47
CA SER A 218 -7.41 -24.43 12.91
C SER A 218 -7.70 -23.57 14.15
N VAL A 219 -8.97 -23.45 14.54
CA VAL A 219 -9.45 -22.76 15.75
C VAL A 219 -10.25 -23.75 16.59
N LYS A 220 -9.92 -23.90 17.86
CA LYS A 220 -10.56 -24.86 18.78
C LYS A 220 -11.74 -24.25 19.52
N LEU A 221 -11.64 -22.97 19.87
CA LEU A 221 -12.64 -22.23 20.61
C LEU A 221 -13.40 -21.33 19.64
N ILE A 222 -14.59 -21.73 19.23
CA ILE A 222 -15.45 -20.90 18.36
C ILE A 222 -16.50 -20.23 19.27
N PRO A 223 -16.58 -18.88 19.29
CA PRO A 223 -17.63 -18.16 20.03
C PRO A 223 -19.03 -18.53 19.53
N ILE A 224 -20.01 -18.54 20.43
CA ILE A 224 -21.38 -19.04 20.13
C ILE A 224 -22.09 -18.10 19.14
N ASN A 225 -21.86 -16.79 19.21
CA ASN A 225 -22.51 -15.76 18.40
C ASN A 225 -21.54 -15.13 17.40
N THR A 226 -20.82 -15.95 16.62
CA THR A 226 -19.87 -15.39 15.64
C THR A 226 -20.43 -15.44 14.22
N GLU A 227 -20.22 -14.34 13.48
CA GLU A 227 -20.45 -14.27 12.03
C GLU A 227 -19.24 -14.77 11.21
N ILE A 228 -18.09 -15.05 11.89
CA ILE A 228 -16.87 -15.50 11.22
C ILE A 228 -16.98 -16.97 10.86
N THR A 229 -16.97 -17.25 9.58
CA THR A 229 -17.09 -18.61 9.02
C THR A 229 -15.85 -18.99 8.21
N PRO A 230 -15.50 -20.30 8.13
CA PRO A 230 -14.40 -20.76 7.29
C PRO A 230 -14.81 -20.70 5.81
N MET A 231 -14.06 -19.95 5.01
CA MET A 231 -14.36 -19.65 3.61
C MET A 231 -13.49 -20.47 2.65
N GLU A 232 -14.00 -20.63 1.43
CA GLU A 232 -13.24 -21.19 0.29
C GLU A 232 -13.50 -20.33 -0.95
N ASN A 233 -12.46 -20.06 -1.74
CA ASN A 233 -12.55 -19.21 -2.92
C ASN A 233 -11.69 -19.77 -4.05
N LEU A 234 -12.24 -19.78 -5.25
CA LEU A 234 -11.53 -20.07 -6.50
C LEU A 234 -11.78 -18.92 -7.49
N VAL A 235 -10.71 -18.32 -7.97
CA VAL A 235 -10.76 -17.21 -8.93
C VAL A 235 -10.09 -17.63 -10.23
N LEU A 236 -10.81 -17.47 -11.34
CA LEU A 236 -10.31 -17.70 -12.69
C LEU A 236 -10.36 -16.40 -13.47
N GLY A 237 -9.26 -16.02 -14.11
CA GLY A 237 -9.15 -14.75 -14.83
C GLY A 237 -8.44 -14.90 -16.17
N VAL A 238 -8.84 -14.07 -17.11
CA VAL A 238 -8.18 -13.88 -18.41
C VAL A 238 -7.99 -12.39 -18.64
N ASN A 239 -6.77 -12.00 -19.02
CA ASN A 239 -6.45 -10.64 -19.40
C ASN A 239 -5.81 -10.68 -20.80
N VAL A 240 -6.36 -9.89 -21.70
CA VAL A 240 -5.87 -9.75 -23.08
C VAL A 240 -5.57 -8.29 -23.35
N ARG A 241 -4.36 -8.00 -23.78
CA ARG A 241 -3.97 -6.66 -24.25
C ARG A 241 -3.46 -6.74 -25.68
N LYS A 242 -4.01 -5.90 -26.54
CA LYS A 242 -3.67 -5.81 -27.96
C LYS A 242 -3.12 -4.44 -28.28
N ASN A 243 -1.99 -4.40 -28.96
CA ASN A 243 -1.41 -3.17 -29.51
C ASN A 243 -1.78 -3.05 -30.99
N LEU A 244 -2.51 -1.99 -31.35
CA LEU A 244 -2.90 -1.68 -32.71
C LEU A 244 -2.13 -0.45 -33.21
N PHE A 245 -1.44 -0.62 -34.32
CA PHE A 245 -0.71 0.49 -34.99
C PHE A 245 0.31 1.22 -34.10
N SER A 246 0.86 0.56 -33.07
CA SER A 246 1.85 1.10 -32.11
C SER A 246 1.39 2.32 -31.30
N LYS A 247 0.14 2.75 -31.44
CA LYS A 247 -0.42 3.94 -30.77
C LYS A 247 -1.74 3.67 -30.04
N ILE A 248 -2.44 2.62 -30.42
CA ILE A 248 -3.74 2.26 -29.84
C ILE A 248 -3.58 0.95 -29.08
N PHE A 249 -3.99 0.93 -27.83
CA PHE A 249 -3.95 -0.24 -26.97
C PHE A 249 -5.38 -0.55 -26.53
N ILE A 250 -5.75 -1.82 -26.64
CA ILE A 250 -7.03 -2.33 -26.15
C ILE A 250 -6.70 -3.39 -25.11
N GLY A 251 -7.24 -3.24 -23.91
CA GLY A 251 -7.15 -4.20 -22.82
C GLY A 251 -8.51 -4.71 -22.41
N ILE A 252 -8.63 -6.01 -22.15
CA ILE A 252 -9.83 -6.65 -21.59
C ILE A 252 -9.38 -7.62 -20.51
N GLU A 253 -9.86 -7.43 -19.31
CA GLU A 253 -9.66 -8.35 -18.19
C GLU A 253 -11.02 -8.82 -17.70
N TYR A 254 -11.25 -10.12 -17.72
CA TYR A 254 -12.43 -10.76 -17.17
C TYR A 254 -12.02 -11.77 -16.10
N THR A 255 -12.65 -11.68 -14.94
CA THR A 255 -12.35 -12.54 -13.80
C THR A 255 -13.63 -13.01 -13.15
N SER A 256 -13.72 -14.32 -12.88
CA SER A 256 -14.82 -14.95 -12.18
C SER A 256 -14.34 -15.49 -10.84
N SER A 257 -14.99 -15.09 -9.76
CA SER A 257 -14.73 -15.54 -8.39
C SER A 257 -15.85 -16.44 -7.92
N MET A 258 -15.53 -17.68 -7.64
CA MET A 258 -16.40 -18.65 -6.99
C MET A 258 -16.10 -18.65 -5.50
N LEU A 259 -17.06 -18.26 -4.67
CA LEU A 259 -16.91 -18.09 -3.23
C LEU A 259 -17.88 -18.97 -2.47
N THR A 260 -17.37 -19.79 -1.56
CA THR A 260 -18.14 -20.50 -0.52
C THR A 260 -17.93 -19.77 0.80
N ARG A 261 -19.00 -19.20 1.35
CA ARG A 261 -18.92 -18.38 2.56
C ARG A 261 -18.76 -19.19 3.84
N ASP A 262 -19.41 -20.37 3.91
CA ASP A 262 -19.27 -21.29 5.03
C ASP A 262 -19.10 -22.73 4.52
N ARG A 263 -17.90 -23.26 4.71
CA ARG A 263 -17.54 -24.62 4.27
C ARG A 263 -18.19 -25.73 5.09
N ARG A 264 -18.70 -25.42 6.29
CA ARG A 264 -19.33 -26.40 7.20
C ARG A 264 -20.73 -26.82 6.74
N LEU A 265 -21.33 -26.06 5.83
CA LEU A 265 -22.67 -26.36 5.32
C LEU A 265 -22.66 -27.57 4.40
N ILE A 266 -23.79 -28.28 4.39
CA ILE A 266 -23.97 -29.51 3.61
C ILE A 266 -23.85 -29.22 2.11
N SER A 267 -23.17 -30.10 1.38
CA SER A 267 -23.04 -30.02 -0.07
C SER A 267 -24.42 -29.99 -0.71
N ARG A 268 -24.65 -29.14 -1.70
CA ARG A 268 -25.87 -29.16 -2.52
C ARG A 268 -25.92 -30.49 -3.27
N GLY A 269 -26.83 -31.37 -2.88
CA GLY A 269 -27.13 -32.58 -3.64
C GLY A 269 -27.56 -32.22 -5.07
N GLU A 270 -26.99 -32.91 -6.03
CA GLU A 270 -27.39 -33.08 -7.44
C GLU A 270 -28.24 -31.96 -8.06
N LYS A 271 -27.69 -31.02 -8.69
CA LYS A 271 -28.05 -30.17 -9.84
C LYS A 271 -27.40 -28.79 -9.73
N ASN A 272 -26.09 -28.74 -9.67
CA ASN A 272 -25.37 -27.50 -10.01
C ASN A 272 -25.25 -27.45 -11.55
N ASN A 273 -26.24 -26.87 -12.20
CA ASN A 273 -26.14 -26.48 -13.60
C ASN A 273 -25.26 -25.21 -13.63
N GLY A 274 -24.09 -25.28 -14.25
CA GLY A 274 -23.24 -24.10 -14.45
C GLY A 274 -21.76 -24.32 -14.22
N ILE A 275 -21.05 -23.22 -14.00
CA ILE A 275 -19.60 -23.12 -13.82
C ILE A 275 -19.07 -24.03 -12.69
N PHE A 276 -19.85 -24.29 -11.63
CA PHE A 276 -19.47 -25.21 -10.56
C PHE A 276 -19.25 -26.67 -11.05
N ASN A 277 -19.86 -27.08 -12.17
CA ASN A 277 -19.61 -28.42 -12.75
C ASN A 277 -18.20 -28.52 -13.34
N LEU A 278 -17.64 -27.40 -13.86
CA LEU A 278 -16.28 -27.34 -14.40
C LEU A 278 -15.22 -27.36 -13.30
N THR A 279 -15.61 -26.95 -12.09
CA THR A 279 -14.70 -26.87 -10.92
C THR A 279 -14.93 -28.02 -9.92
N ASN A 280 -15.79 -28.99 -10.29
CA ASN A 280 -16.06 -30.18 -9.48
C ASN A 280 -14.74 -30.96 -9.25
N GLY A 281 -14.35 -31.15 -8.00
CA GLY A 281 -13.04 -31.71 -7.61
C GLY A 281 -11.98 -30.67 -7.19
N ILE A 282 -12.12 -29.39 -7.58
CA ILE A 282 -11.21 -28.32 -7.16
C ILE A 282 -11.80 -27.56 -5.97
N MET A 283 -13.11 -27.29 -5.97
CA MET A 283 -13.85 -26.56 -4.95
C MET A 283 -15.12 -27.31 -4.54
N HIS A 284 -15.43 -27.32 -3.23
CA HIS A 284 -16.65 -27.91 -2.70
C HIS A 284 -17.78 -26.88 -2.66
N ALA A 285 -18.66 -26.93 -3.66
CA ALA A 285 -19.84 -26.07 -3.68
C ALA A 285 -20.90 -26.56 -2.70
N ASN A 286 -21.50 -25.65 -1.93
CA ASN A 286 -22.61 -25.92 -1.01
C ASN A 286 -23.68 -24.81 -1.10
N SER A 287 -24.62 -24.76 -0.16
CA SER A 287 -25.71 -23.78 -0.16
C SER A 287 -25.25 -22.33 -0.01
N SER A 288 -24.04 -22.09 0.50
CA SER A 288 -23.45 -20.75 0.65
C SER A 288 -22.55 -20.34 -0.53
N SER A 289 -22.46 -21.18 -1.57
CA SER A 289 -21.58 -20.93 -2.72
C SER A 289 -22.26 -20.06 -3.75
N SER A 290 -21.52 -19.06 -4.23
CA SER A 290 -21.97 -18.11 -5.26
C SER A 290 -20.85 -17.77 -6.23
N VAL A 291 -21.21 -17.30 -7.43
CA VAL A 291 -20.28 -16.85 -8.47
C VAL A 291 -20.47 -15.38 -8.70
N TYR A 292 -19.36 -14.64 -8.74
CA TYR A 292 -19.32 -13.22 -8.98
C TYR A 292 -18.28 -12.91 -10.05
N ASN A 293 -18.50 -11.84 -10.82
CA ASN A 293 -17.67 -11.49 -11.95
C ASN A 293 -17.11 -10.08 -11.81
N ALA A 294 -15.94 -9.88 -12.38
CA ALA A 294 -15.33 -8.56 -12.57
C ALA A 294 -14.89 -8.44 -14.03
N LEU A 295 -15.22 -7.32 -14.66
CA LEU A 295 -14.85 -6.98 -16.03
C LEU A 295 -14.19 -5.60 -16.04
N LYS A 296 -13.02 -5.53 -16.66
CA LYS A 296 -12.32 -4.27 -16.92
C LYS A 296 -11.91 -4.22 -18.38
N THR A 297 -12.23 -3.10 -19.03
CA THR A 297 -11.88 -2.86 -20.43
C THR A 297 -11.21 -1.50 -20.52
N ASP A 298 -10.08 -1.41 -21.18
CA ASP A 298 -9.38 -0.17 -21.45
C ASP A 298 -9.09 0.00 -22.93
N LEU A 299 -9.34 1.20 -23.42
CA LEU A 299 -8.96 1.66 -24.75
C LEU A 299 -8.10 2.89 -24.59
N SER A 300 -6.88 2.85 -25.08
CA SER A 300 -5.98 4.00 -24.98
C SER A 300 -5.30 4.33 -26.30
N PHE A 301 -5.20 5.62 -26.57
CA PHE A 301 -4.41 6.20 -27.65
C PHE A 301 -3.24 6.95 -27.04
N GLN A 302 -2.04 6.72 -27.54
CA GLN A 302 -0.81 7.35 -27.06
C GLN A 302 -0.02 7.93 -28.21
N SER A 303 0.33 9.21 -28.08
CA SER A 303 1.23 9.94 -28.96
C SER A 303 2.32 10.59 -28.13
N GLN A 304 3.26 11.30 -28.74
CA GLN A 304 4.43 11.88 -28.07
C GLN A 304 4.02 12.89 -26.98
N ASP A 305 3.06 13.78 -27.25
CA ASP A 305 2.64 14.87 -26.35
C ASP A 305 1.21 14.72 -25.85
N PHE A 306 0.50 13.67 -26.28
CA PHE A 306 -0.92 13.50 -25.99
C PHE A 306 -1.26 12.03 -25.72
N SER A 307 -2.05 11.80 -24.68
CA SER A 307 -2.68 10.52 -24.45
C SER A 307 -4.17 10.69 -24.15
N LEU A 308 -4.96 9.74 -24.61
CA LEU A 308 -6.38 9.63 -24.32
C LEU A 308 -6.67 8.18 -23.96
N SER A 309 -7.35 7.95 -22.86
CA SER A 309 -7.79 6.61 -22.47
C SER A 309 -9.24 6.61 -22.00
N MET A 310 -9.93 5.54 -22.30
CA MET A 310 -11.26 5.22 -21.82
C MET A 310 -11.17 3.93 -21.01
N LEU A 311 -11.74 3.93 -19.82
CA LEU A 311 -11.84 2.78 -18.94
C LEU A 311 -13.30 2.46 -18.66
N TYR A 312 -13.67 1.20 -18.80
CA TYR A 312 -14.90 0.63 -18.27
C TYR A 312 -14.55 -0.44 -17.27
N GLU A 313 -15.08 -0.37 -16.07
CA GLU A 313 -14.88 -1.35 -15.02
C GLU A 313 -16.21 -1.66 -14.35
N ARG A 314 -16.51 -2.96 -14.20
CA ARG A 314 -17.67 -3.43 -13.47
C ARG A 314 -17.27 -4.58 -12.57
N VAL A 315 -17.58 -4.45 -11.30
CA VAL A 315 -17.37 -5.47 -10.27
C VAL A 315 -18.72 -5.81 -9.65
N ASP A 316 -19.09 -7.07 -9.71
CA ASP A 316 -20.39 -7.52 -9.19
C ASP A 316 -20.52 -7.25 -7.69
N PRO A 317 -21.75 -6.99 -7.20
CA PRO A 317 -22.04 -6.98 -5.77
C PRO A 317 -21.58 -8.29 -5.12
N ASP A 318 -21.02 -8.16 -3.90
CA ASP A 318 -20.47 -9.28 -3.13
C ASP A 318 -19.25 -9.99 -3.76
N TYR A 319 -18.70 -9.49 -4.88
CA TYR A 319 -17.44 -10.01 -5.39
C TYR A 319 -16.38 -9.94 -4.30
N GLN A 320 -15.70 -11.04 -4.06
CA GLN A 320 -14.62 -11.13 -3.08
C GLN A 320 -13.54 -12.08 -3.58
N THR A 321 -12.29 -11.73 -3.35
CA THR A 321 -11.15 -12.62 -3.45
C THR A 321 -10.47 -12.75 -2.10
N LEU A 322 -10.12 -13.97 -1.70
CA LEU A 322 -9.34 -14.22 -0.49
C LEU A 322 -7.84 -13.97 -0.69
N GLY A 323 -7.43 -13.53 -1.88
CA GLY A 323 -6.07 -13.16 -2.26
C GLY A 323 -5.76 -11.66 -2.16
N ALA A 324 -6.67 -10.86 -1.61
CA ALA A 324 -6.46 -9.43 -1.34
C ALA A 324 -6.91 -9.09 0.08
N TYR A 325 -6.25 -8.10 0.71
CA TYR A 325 -6.67 -7.63 2.05
C TYR A 325 -7.96 -6.82 1.97
N TYR A 326 -8.07 -5.96 0.97
CA TYR A 326 -9.21 -5.08 0.73
C TYR A 326 -9.64 -5.19 -0.72
N PHE A 327 -10.93 -5.14 -0.94
CA PHE A 327 -11.50 -5.19 -2.26
C PHE A 327 -12.78 -4.35 -2.33
N THR A 328 -12.85 -3.43 -3.32
CA THR A 328 -14.07 -2.65 -3.58
C THR A 328 -14.92 -3.41 -4.58
N ASN A 329 -16.11 -3.80 -4.18
CA ASN A 329 -17.10 -4.48 -5.02
C ASN A 329 -18.35 -3.63 -5.22
N ASP A 330 -19.35 -4.16 -5.93
CA ASP A 330 -20.61 -3.48 -6.23
C ASP A 330 -20.37 -2.12 -6.88
N MET A 331 -19.56 -2.10 -7.93
CA MET A 331 -19.13 -0.87 -8.57
C MET A 331 -19.18 -1.00 -10.09
N GLU A 332 -19.69 0.02 -10.75
CA GLU A 332 -19.52 0.26 -12.17
C GLU A 332 -18.93 1.65 -12.39
N ASN A 333 -17.87 1.71 -13.17
CA ASN A 333 -17.10 2.91 -13.43
C ASN A 333 -16.84 3.06 -14.94
N ILE A 334 -17.17 4.21 -15.50
CA ILE A 334 -16.81 4.61 -16.86
C ILE A 334 -16.01 5.89 -16.74
N SER A 335 -14.77 5.90 -17.20
CA SER A 335 -13.93 7.09 -17.10
C SER A 335 -13.13 7.36 -18.37
N PHE A 336 -12.90 8.63 -18.63
CA PHE A 336 -12.07 9.16 -19.69
C PHE A 336 -10.91 9.91 -19.05
N THR A 337 -9.70 9.57 -19.43
CA THR A 337 -8.49 10.26 -18.98
C THR A 337 -7.75 10.81 -20.18
N THR A 338 -7.36 12.08 -20.11
CA THR A 338 -6.55 12.73 -21.13
C THR A 338 -5.35 13.41 -20.49
N THR A 339 -4.22 13.34 -21.15
CA THR A 339 -3.01 14.06 -20.77
C THR A 339 -2.43 14.76 -21.99
N LYS A 340 -2.11 16.04 -21.84
CA LYS A 340 -1.50 16.85 -22.91
C LYS A 340 -0.34 17.65 -22.36
N GLN A 341 0.77 17.59 -23.07
CA GLN A 341 1.93 18.43 -22.83
C GLN A 341 1.95 19.58 -23.83
N PHE A 342 2.19 20.79 -23.33
CA PHE A 342 2.30 22.01 -24.13
C PHE A 342 3.67 22.65 -23.92
N PHE A 343 4.11 23.45 -24.89
CA PHE A 343 5.34 24.23 -24.78
C PHE A 343 6.57 23.38 -24.40
N LYS A 344 6.74 22.23 -25.06
CA LYS A 344 7.86 21.28 -24.80
C LYS A 344 7.91 20.79 -23.33
N GLY A 345 6.75 20.58 -22.70
CA GLY A 345 6.64 20.09 -21.33
C GLY A 345 6.60 21.16 -20.24
N HIS A 346 6.64 22.46 -20.59
CA HIS A 346 6.51 23.54 -19.61
C HIS A 346 5.10 23.63 -19.00
N LEU A 347 4.06 23.18 -19.71
CA LEU A 347 2.70 23.07 -19.22
C LEU A 347 2.21 21.64 -19.46
N ASN A 348 1.85 20.94 -18.38
CA ASN A 348 1.28 19.61 -18.41
C ASN A 348 -0.13 19.67 -17.85
N ILE A 349 -1.11 19.19 -18.60
CA ILE A 349 -2.51 19.11 -18.18
C ILE A 349 -2.91 17.65 -18.23
N SER A 350 -3.42 17.12 -17.12
CA SER A 350 -4.06 15.83 -17.05
C SER A 350 -5.46 15.99 -16.50
N ALA A 351 -6.45 15.48 -17.20
CA ALA A 351 -7.84 15.52 -16.80
C ALA A 351 -8.45 14.12 -16.86
N ASN A 352 -9.26 13.82 -15.87
CA ASN A 352 -10.08 12.62 -15.80
C ASN A 352 -11.53 13.03 -15.57
N ALA A 353 -12.46 12.38 -16.26
CA ALA A 353 -13.89 12.54 -16.03
C ALA A 353 -14.57 11.18 -16.18
N GLY A 354 -15.46 10.85 -15.25
CA GLY A 354 -16.13 9.56 -15.27
C GLY A 354 -17.44 9.56 -14.50
N LEU A 355 -18.15 8.46 -14.67
CA LEU A 355 -19.38 8.14 -13.97
C LEU A 355 -19.13 6.87 -13.13
N GLN A 356 -19.37 6.98 -11.84
CA GLN A 356 -19.27 5.85 -10.92
C GLN A 356 -20.62 5.61 -10.26
N ARG A 357 -21.07 4.38 -10.25
CA ARG A 357 -22.28 3.97 -9.54
C ARG A 357 -22.07 2.69 -8.76
N ASN A 358 -22.77 2.57 -7.64
CA ASN A 358 -22.89 1.34 -6.86
C ASN A 358 -24.35 0.87 -6.85
N ASP A 359 -24.64 -0.14 -6.01
CA ASP A 359 -25.95 -0.76 -5.88
C ASP A 359 -26.47 -1.32 -7.21
N LEU A 360 -25.63 -2.14 -7.86
CA LEU A 360 -25.93 -2.72 -9.17
C LEU A 360 -27.13 -3.67 -9.14
N LYS A 361 -27.47 -4.26 -7.97
CA LYS A 361 -28.66 -5.08 -7.73
C LYS A 361 -29.90 -4.28 -7.36
N LYS A 362 -29.76 -3.00 -7.01
CA LYS A 362 -30.84 -2.11 -6.52
C LYS A 362 -31.46 -2.61 -5.21
N GLU A 363 -30.67 -3.15 -4.31
CA GLU A 363 -31.11 -3.72 -3.03
C GLU A 363 -30.74 -2.82 -1.84
N LYS A 364 -29.86 -1.84 -2.02
CA LYS A 364 -29.39 -0.94 -0.95
C LYS A 364 -30.36 0.22 -0.74
N LYS A 365 -30.53 0.63 0.53
CA LYS A 365 -31.34 1.80 0.90
C LYS A 365 -30.73 3.13 0.40
N SER A 366 -29.42 3.18 0.18
CA SER A 366 -28.73 4.35 -0.38
C SER A 366 -27.98 3.97 -1.62
N ARG A 367 -28.18 4.72 -2.71
CA ARG A 367 -27.53 4.54 -4.00
C ARG A 367 -26.57 5.68 -4.28
N MET A 368 -25.36 5.34 -4.68
CA MET A 368 -24.36 6.32 -5.07
C MET A 368 -24.27 6.39 -6.60
N ASN A 369 -24.58 7.56 -7.15
CA ASN A 369 -24.30 7.90 -8.54
C ASN A 369 -23.45 9.16 -8.51
N ASN A 370 -22.16 9.02 -8.75
CA ASN A 370 -21.23 10.15 -8.71
C ASN A 370 -20.65 10.43 -10.10
N VAL A 371 -20.65 11.68 -10.47
CA VAL A 371 -19.75 12.18 -11.50
C VAL A 371 -18.39 12.33 -10.82
N VAL A 372 -17.40 11.55 -11.25
CA VAL A 372 -16.04 11.64 -10.75
C VAL A 372 -15.18 12.38 -11.75
N GLY A 373 -14.36 13.30 -11.26
CA GLY A 373 -13.50 14.06 -12.13
C GLY A 373 -12.30 14.63 -11.40
N SER A 374 -11.18 14.71 -12.10
CA SER A 374 -9.98 15.34 -11.60
C SER A 374 -9.27 16.12 -12.71
N VAL A 375 -8.62 17.21 -12.33
CA VAL A 375 -7.75 17.99 -13.20
C VAL A 375 -6.45 18.28 -12.47
N ASN A 376 -5.33 17.99 -13.10
CA ASN A 376 -4.01 18.32 -12.62
C ASN A 376 -3.30 19.19 -13.65
N ILE A 377 -2.78 20.33 -13.22
CA ILE A 377 -2.08 21.30 -14.04
C ILE A 377 -0.70 21.51 -13.43
N GLY A 378 0.33 21.15 -14.16
CA GLY A 378 1.73 21.41 -13.80
C GLY A 378 2.31 22.47 -14.71
N ILE A 379 2.82 23.56 -14.13
CA ILE A 379 3.46 24.66 -14.86
C ILE A 379 4.91 24.78 -14.35
N GLN A 380 5.85 24.63 -15.27
CA GLN A 380 7.25 24.78 -14.99
C GLN A 380 7.83 25.92 -15.85
N THR A 381 8.10 27.06 -15.23
CA THR A 381 8.68 28.22 -15.94
C THR A 381 10.18 28.27 -15.66
N GLY A 382 10.95 27.65 -16.57
CA GLY A 382 12.39 27.53 -16.45
C GLY A 382 12.82 26.74 -15.20
N ALA A 383 13.97 27.14 -14.61
CA ALA A 383 14.53 26.51 -13.41
C ALA A 383 14.04 27.13 -12.09
N LYS A 384 13.19 28.14 -12.15
CA LYS A 384 12.86 28.97 -10.98
C LYS A 384 11.47 28.71 -10.42
N THR A 385 10.50 28.44 -11.25
CA THR A 385 9.10 28.35 -10.81
C THR A 385 8.50 27.00 -11.16
N ASN A 386 7.93 26.35 -10.17
CA ASN A 386 7.13 25.15 -10.33
C ASN A 386 5.79 25.37 -9.62
N LEU A 387 4.69 25.34 -10.38
CA LEU A 387 3.33 25.48 -9.86
C LEU A 387 2.54 24.22 -10.24
N ASN A 388 1.98 23.57 -9.22
CA ASN A 388 1.07 22.46 -9.41
C ASN A 388 -0.29 22.84 -8.82
N ILE A 389 -1.34 22.62 -9.62
CA ILE A 389 -2.73 22.80 -9.22
C ILE A 389 -3.42 21.47 -9.45
N SER A 390 -4.10 20.95 -8.45
CA SER A 390 -4.94 19.76 -8.60
C SER A 390 -6.33 20.01 -8.03
N TYR A 391 -7.30 19.45 -8.70
CA TYR A 391 -8.68 19.38 -8.26
C TYR A 391 -9.21 17.98 -8.51
N SER A 392 -9.94 17.45 -7.55
CA SER A 392 -10.68 16.19 -7.68
C SER A 392 -12.00 16.32 -6.91
N ASN A 393 -13.10 15.92 -7.51
CA ASN A 393 -14.39 15.83 -6.83
C ASN A 393 -14.64 14.43 -6.23
N TYR A 394 -13.69 13.53 -6.39
CA TYR A 394 -13.70 12.20 -5.80
C TYR A 394 -12.29 11.84 -5.36
N SER A 395 -12.12 11.60 -4.07
CA SER A 395 -10.86 11.12 -3.51
C SER A 395 -11.19 10.16 -2.36
N SER A 396 -10.75 8.92 -2.44
CA SER A 396 -10.72 8.03 -1.29
C SER A 396 -9.40 8.26 -0.56
N PHE A 397 -9.46 8.79 0.64
CA PHE A 397 -8.29 8.94 1.49
C PHE A 397 -8.11 7.72 2.37
N THR A 398 -6.91 7.15 2.36
CA THR A 398 -6.37 6.50 3.54
C THR A 398 -5.82 7.64 4.39
N ASN A 399 -6.39 7.88 5.57
CA ASN A 399 -5.92 8.93 6.46
C ASN A 399 -4.45 8.70 6.82
N ILE A 400 -3.55 9.33 6.08
CA ILE A 400 -2.23 9.65 6.59
C ILE A 400 -2.43 10.94 7.37
N ARG A 401 -2.64 10.81 8.68
CA ARG A 401 -2.82 11.97 9.57
C ARG A 401 -1.59 12.86 9.44
N SER A 402 -1.82 14.11 9.04
CA SER A 402 -0.78 15.12 9.10
C SER A 402 -0.43 15.36 10.58
N GLU A 403 0.80 15.79 10.85
CA GLU A 403 1.25 16.19 12.21
C GLU A 403 0.29 17.18 12.91
N PHE A 404 -0.46 17.96 12.14
CA PHE A 404 -1.44 18.93 12.62
C PHE A 404 -2.79 18.28 13.02
N GLU A 405 -3.17 17.16 12.45
CA GLU A 405 -4.37 16.43 12.88
C GLU A 405 -4.15 15.77 14.24
N GLU A 406 -2.96 15.23 14.50
CA GLU A 406 -2.56 14.72 15.83
C GLU A 406 -2.65 15.80 16.92
N ILE A 407 -2.42 17.06 16.55
CA ILE A 407 -2.49 18.23 17.43
C ILE A 407 -3.95 18.63 17.73
N ASN A 408 -4.87 18.42 16.78
CA ASN A 408 -6.26 18.87 16.88
C ASN A 408 -7.23 17.85 17.48
N GLU A 409 -6.81 16.60 17.74
CA GLU A 409 -7.68 15.61 18.37
C GLU A 409 -7.95 15.90 19.84
N VAL A 410 -9.19 16.26 20.12
CA VAL A 410 -9.70 16.61 21.46
C VAL A 410 -10.33 15.41 22.19
N ASN A 411 -10.64 14.31 21.53
CA ASN A 411 -11.32 13.17 22.14
C ASN A 411 -10.36 12.05 22.52
N GLN A 412 -10.11 11.92 23.83
CA GLN A 412 -9.21 10.95 24.45
C GLN A 412 -9.75 9.49 24.46
N ASN A 413 -10.95 9.21 23.98
CA ASN A 413 -11.63 7.92 24.15
C ASN A 413 -11.87 7.14 22.85
N GLN A 414 -11.38 7.58 21.71
CA GLN A 414 -11.47 6.78 20.49
C GLN A 414 -10.24 5.90 20.36
N VAL A 415 -10.45 4.59 20.51
CA VAL A 415 -9.56 3.54 20.05
C VAL A 415 -9.24 3.85 18.58
N TYR A 416 -7.96 3.95 18.25
CA TYR A 416 -7.50 4.26 16.90
C TYR A 416 -8.01 3.20 15.93
N ASP A 417 -9.10 3.51 15.24
CA ASP A 417 -9.45 2.82 14.01
C ASP A 417 -8.57 3.44 12.90
N THR A 418 -7.45 2.79 12.63
CA THR A 418 -6.42 3.26 11.69
C THR A 418 -6.85 3.20 10.24
N LEU A 419 -8.12 2.87 9.96
CA LEU A 419 -8.68 2.64 8.64
C LEU A 419 -10.05 3.29 8.46
N ASP A 420 -10.24 4.52 8.95
CA ASP A 420 -11.36 5.34 8.52
C ASP A 420 -11.17 5.75 7.05
N PHE A 421 -11.83 5.02 6.16
CA PHE A 421 -12.01 5.44 4.79
C PHE A 421 -13.06 6.55 4.75
N THR A 422 -12.64 7.78 4.99
CA THR A 422 -13.51 8.92 4.76
C THR A 422 -13.58 9.17 3.26
N GLN A 423 -14.74 9.02 2.66
CA GLN A 423 -14.96 9.39 1.26
C GLN A 423 -14.99 10.91 1.16
N VAL A 424 -13.90 11.51 0.68
CA VAL A 424 -13.83 12.96 0.44
C VAL A 424 -14.51 13.27 -0.88
N SER A 425 -15.53 14.14 -0.83
CA SER A 425 -16.27 14.52 -2.04
C SER A 425 -15.49 15.46 -2.95
N GLN A 426 -14.68 16.34 -2.38
CA GLN A 426 -13.88 17.31 -3.15
C GLN A 426 -12.54 17.56 -2.49
N ASN A 427 -11.50 17.64 -3.30
CA ASN A 427 -10.16 18.00 -2.88
C ASN A 427 -9.55 18.98 -3.88
N MET A 428 -9.00 20.07 -3.41
CA MET A 428 -8.26 21.04 -4.20
C MET A 428 -6.90 21.29 -3.56
N SER A 429 -5.84 21.24 -4.33
CA SER A 429 -4.50 21.60 -3.85
C SER A 429 -3.80 22.54 -4.82
N LEU A 430 -3.03 23.46 -4.25
CA LEU A 430 -2.12 24.33 -4.96
C LEU A 430 -0.75 24.28 -4.28
N SER A 431 0.29 23.99 -5.04
CA SER A 431 1.67 23.99 -4.56
C SER A 431 2.53 24.84 -5.49
N LEU A 432 3.08 25.92 -4.95
CA LEU A 432 4.01 26.81 -5.64
C LEU A 432 5.39 26.68 -5.00
N CYS A 433 6.39 26.38 -5.81
CA CYS A 433 7.79 26.45 -5.43
C CYS A 433 8.50 27.49 -6.30
N GLN A 434 8.97 28.56 -5.68
CA GLN A 434 9.66 29.67 -6.34
C GLN A 434 11.09 29.78 -5.82
N VAL A 435 12.07 29.65 -6.71
CA VAL A 435 13.48 29.95 -6.40
C VAL A 435 13.68 31.45 -6.58
N LEU A 436 14.14 32.12 -5.52
CA LEU A 436 14.40 33.55 -5.49
C LEU A 436 15.90 33.80 -5.78
N GLY A 437 16.19 34.83 -6.57
CA GLY A 437 17.57 35.22 -6.90
C GLY A 437 18.17 34.45 -8.09
N ASP A 438 19.51 34.50 -8.21
CA ASP A 438 20.22 33.82 -9.31
C ASP A 438 20.49 32.35 -8.97
N VAL A 439 20.10 31.46 -9.86
CA VAL A 439 20.20 30.00 -9.66
C VAL A 439 21.61 29.48 -9.90
N LYS A 440 22.38 30.10 -10.78
CA LYS A 440 23.66 29.54 -11.27
C LYS A 440 24.86 29.89 -10.44
N ASN A 441 24.97 31.13 -9.94
CA ASN A 441 26.20 31.65 -9.34
C ASN A 441 26.08 32.11 -7.88
N SER A 442 24.93 31.95 -7.25
CA SER A 442 24.71 32.44 -5.89
C SER A 442 25.22 31.45 -4.83
N ASN A 443 26.03 31.99 -3.89
CA ASN A 443 26.37 31.30 -2.64
C ASN A 443 25.15 31.16 -1.71
N VAL A 444 24.13 31.98 -1.93
CA VAL A 444 22.87 31.99 -1.16
C VAL A 444 21.75 31.54 -2.07
N ARG A 445 21.10 30.46 -1.70
CA ARG A 445 19.88 29.94 -2.38
C ARG A 445 18.68 30.26 -1.50
N GLN A 446 17.66 30.88 -2.08
CA GLN A 446 16.40 31.17 -1.42
C GLN A 446 15.26 30.49 -2.15
N ASN A 447 14.33 29.90 -1.41
CA ASN A 447 13.13 29.30 -1.96
C ASN A 447 11.92 29.79 -1.16
N LEU A 448 10.84 30.07 -1.88
CA LEU A 448 9.53 30.32 -1.33
C LEU A 448 8.62 29.16 -1.75
N ASN A 449 8.02 28.51 -0.77
CA ASN A 449 7.03 27.45 -1.01
C ASN A 449 5.70 27.89 -0.43
N VAL A 450 4.64 27.78 -1.22
CA VAL A 450 3.27 28.04 -0.80
C VAL A 450 2.45 26.79 -1.10
N ASN A 451 1.79 26.26 -0.08
CA ASN A 451 0.89 25.11 -0.20
C ASN A 451 -0.47 25.51 0.33
N LEU A 452 -1.51 25.26 -0.47
CA LEU A 452 -2.91 25.48 -0.10
C LEU A 452 -3.66 24.17 -0.39
N ASN A 453 -4.42 23.68 0.57
CA ASN A 453 -5.28 22.52 0.38
C ASN A 453 -6.68 22.83 0.91
N ALA A 454 -7.68 22.34 0.21
CA ALA A 454 -9.08 22.40 0.64
C ALA A 454 -9.71 21.02 0.41
N GLN A 455 -10.34 20.48 1.44
CA GLN A 455 -11.05 19.20 1.39
C GLN A 455 -12.47 19.41 1.90
N ILE A 456 -13.43 18.89 1.17
CA ILE A 456 -14.84 18.97 1.52
C ILE A 456 -15.40 17.55 1.51
N ALA A 457 -15.68 17.00 2.67
CA ALA A 457 -16.36 15.72 2.82
C ALA A 457 -17.87 15.97 2.89
N LYS A 458 -18.66 15.31 2.05
CA LYS A 458 -20.12 15.32 2.10
C LYS A 458 -20.61 13.90 2.28
N GLU A 459 -21.39 13.64 3.29
CA GLU A 459 -22.21 12.45 3.38
C GLU A 459 -23.55 12.70 2.69
N LYS A 460 -23.76 12.07 1.53
CA LYS A 460 -25.07 12.00 0.90
C LYS A 460 -25.77 10.72 1.34
N GLN A 461 -26.75 10.82 2.20
CA GLN A 461 -27.76 9.78 2.40
C GLN A 461 -29.03 10.15 1.62
N GLU A 462 -29.41 9.31 0.65
CA GLU A 462 -30.66 9.49 -0.10
C GLU A 462 -31.85 9.43 0.86
N GLY A 463 -32.66 10.50 0.89
CA GLY A 463 -33.85 10.61 1.74
C GLY A 463 -33.65 11.29 3.10
N GLN A 464 -32.46 11.75 3.45
CA GLN A 464 -32.21 12.67 4.56
C GLN A 464 -31.66 14.00 4.02
N ASN A 465 -32.01 15.10 4.71
CA ASN A 465 -31.42 16.41 4.42
C ASN A 465 -29.89 16.27 4.47
N ASP A 466 -29.19 16.80 3.46
CA ASP A 466 -27.72 16.82 3.41
C ASP A 466 -27.18 17.29 4.75
N LYS A 467 -26.51 16.41 5.49
CA LYS A 467 -25.81 16.83 6.70
C LYS A 467 -24.67 17.75 6.29
N PRO A 468 -24.41 18.84 7.03
CA PRO A 468 -23.28 19.69 6.76
C PRO A 468 -22.02 18.82 6.80
N GLY A 469 -21.34 18.72 5.67
CA GLY A 469 -20.11 17.92 5.58
C GLY A 469 -18.96 18.64 6.26
N ASN A 470 -17.97 17.89 6.72
CA ASN A 470 -16.73 18.45 7.26
C ASN A 470 -15.94 19.15 6.15
N LYS A 471 -15.50 20.39 6.41
CA LYS A 471 -14.59 21.12 5.51
C LYS A 471 -13.25 21.33 6.21
N PHE A 472 -12.20 21.02 5.51
CA PHE A 472 -10.84 21.16 5.97
C PHE A 472 -10.05 22.05 5.02
N TYR A 473 -9.40 23.08 5.55
CA TYR A 473 -8.52 23.97 4.79
C TYR A 473 -7.15 24.00 5.46
N SER A 474 -6.10 23.82 4.68
CA SER A 474 -4.74 23.97 5.17
C SER A 474 -3.94 24.94 4.32
N THR A 475 -3.11 25.75 4.95
CA THR A 475 -2.18 26.66 4.30
C THR A 475 -0.81 26.55 4.94
N GLY A 476 0.22 26.61 4.09
CA GLY A 476 1.60 26.67 4.54
C GLY A 476 2.41 27.58 3.63
N ILE A 477 3.05 28.58 4.22
CA ILE A 477 3.97 29.47 3.52
C ILE A 477 5.34 29.30 4.18
N THR A 478 6.33 28.87 3.39
CA THR A 478 7.67 28.58 3.87
C THR A 478 8.70 29.36 3.04
N HIS A 479 9.49 30.19 3.70
CA HIS A 479 10.67 30.80 3.12
C HIS A 479 11.91 30.11 3.67
N SER A 480 12.80 29.66 2.79
CA SER A 480 14.06 29.02 3.18
C SER A 480 15.25 29.69 2.52
N VAL A 481 16.30 29.90 3.31
CA VAL A 481 17.58 30.47 2.89
C VAL A 481 18.67 29.46 3.20
N SER A 482 19.48 29.13 2.22
CA SER A 482 20.61 28.20 2.37
C SER A 482 21.90 28.86 1.90
N TRP A 483 22.93 28.86 2.77
CA TRP A 483 24.28 29.36 2.48
C TRP A 483 25.20 28.17 2.18
N LYS A 484 25.60 28.04 0.92
CA LYS A 484 26.45 26.91 0.47
C LYS A 484 27.81 26.89 1.17
N SER A 485 28.44 28.05 1.37
CA SER A 485 29.77 28.16 1.96
C SER A 485 29.83 27.69 3.41
N THR A 486 28.80 27.98 4.19
CA THR A 486 28.74 27.62 5.62
C THR A 486 28.01 26.32 5.89
N GLY A 487 27.27 25.79 4.89
CA GLY A 487 26.40 24.61 5.02
C GLY A 487 25.20 24.87 5.96
N ILE A 488 24.84 26.13 6.22
CA ILE A 488 23.72 26.51 7.07
C ILE A 488 22.49 26.72 6.20
N SER A 489 21.34 26.27 6.68
CA SER A 489 20.02 26.59 6.12
C SER A 489 19.09 27.03 7.22
N LEU A 490 18.40 28.13 6.98
CA LEU A 490 17.33 28.67 7.81
C LEU A 490 16.00 28.55 7.08
N SER A 491 14.97 28.07 7.74
CA SER A 491 13.63 27.99 7.19
C SER A 491 12.63 28.56 8.20
N SER A 492 11.81 29.49 7.73
CA SER A 492 10.69 30.05 8.49
C SER A 492 9.40 29.76 7.78
N SER A 493 8.41 29.27 8.50
CA SER A 493 7.10 28.97 7.94
C SER A 493 5.97 29.47 8.85
N ILE A 494 4.84 29.77 8.23
CA ILE A 494 3.56 30.00 8.88
C ILE A 494 2.61 28.95 8.32
N ASN A 495 2.01 28.20 9.23
CA ASN A 495 1.06 27.14 8.89
C ASN A 495 -0.29 27.43 9.54
N GLY A 496 -1.37 27.10 8.84
CA GLY A 496 -2.72 27.27 9.34
C GLY A 496 -3.61 26.11 8.87
N ASN A 497 -4.46 25.63 9.78
CA ASN A 497 -5.50 24.66 9.49
C ASN A 497 -6.82 25.16 10.04
N TYR A 498 -7.84 25.12 9.22
CA TYR A 498 -9.22 25.45 9.61
C TYR A 498 -10.13 24.28 9.28
N ASN A 499 -10.85 23.82 10.30
CA ASN A 499 -11.83 22.75 10.20
C ASN A 499 -13.20 23.31 10.55
N GLU A 500 -14.15 23.13 9.64
CA GLU A 500 -15.58 23.39 9.88
C GLU A 500 -16.25 22.03 10.08
N MET A 501 -16.77 21.77 11.29
CA MET A 501 -17.39 20.51 11.69
C MET A 501 -18.76 20.78 12.35
N GLU A 502 -19.65 19.79 12.35
CA GLU A 502 -20.93 19.90 13.09
C GLU A 502 -20.75 20.26 14.57
N SER A 503 -19.63 19.85 15.17
CA SER A 503 -19.30 20.10 16.59
C SER A 503 -18.69 21.47 16.86
N GLY A 504 -18.60 22.36 15.86
CA GLY A 504 -18.00 23.68 15.94
C GLY A 504 -16.74 23.83 15.09
N ASP A 505 -16.33 25.07 14.88
CA ASP A 505 -15.19 25.43 14.04
C ASP A 505 -13.88 25.37 14.82
N ALA A 506 -12.86 24.80 14.21
CA ALA A 506 -11.53 24.72 14.79
C ALA A 506 -10.48 25.36 13.86
N LEU A 507 -9.73 26.34 14.38
CA LEU A 507 -8.62 26.99 13.68
C LEU A 507 -7.31 26.77 14.45
N THR A 508 -6.29 26.26 13.78
CA THR A 508 -4.94 26.19 14.34
C THR A 508 -3.99 27.01 13.48
N LEU A 509 -3.28 27.94 14.11
CA LEU A 509 -2.27 28.78 13.46
C LEU A 509 -0.97 28.71 14.21
N GLY A 510 0.16 28.68 13.48
CA GLY A 510 1.47 28.74 14.15
C GLY A 510 2.65 28.92 13.22
N PRO A 511 3.63 29.72 13.70
CA PRO A 511 4.93 29.83 13.08
C PRO A 511 5.82 28.63 13.43
N THR A 512 6.69 28.27 12.52
CA THR A 512 7.77 27.30 12.72
C THR A 512 9.08 27.90 12.23
N LEU A 513 10.11 27.80 13.05
CA LEU A 513 11.47 28.17 12.70
C LEU A 513 12.35 26.94 12.73
N SER A 514 13.14 26.72 11.68
CA SER A 514 14.07 25.60 11.60
C SER A 514 15.44 26.09 11.16
N ILE A 515 16.45 25.65 11.86
CA ILE A 515 17.86 25.87 11.49
C ILE A 515 18.51 24.51 11.29
N SER A 516 19.27 24.37 10.21
CA SER A 516 20.05 23.17 9.98
C SER A 516 21.45 23.52 9.53
N LYS A 517 22.44 22.70 9.93
CA LYS A 517 23.83 22.84 9.53
C LYS A 517 24.40 21.48 9.13
N ARG A 518 25.17 21.50 8.04
CA ARG A 518 25.98 20.37 7.59
C ARG A 518 27.42 20.60 7.97
N PHE A 519 27.99 19.72 8.80
CA PHE A 519 29.35 19.75 9.25
C PHE A 519 30.20 18.76 8.46
N LYS A 520 31.19 19.25 7.72
CA LYS A 520 32.17 18.44 6.94
C LYS A 520 31.50 17.29 6.16
N GLU A 521 30.32 17.53 5.60
CA GLU A 521 29.51 16.56 4.82
C GLU A 521 29.10 15.28 5.55
N LYS A 522 29.54 15.07 6.78
CA LYS A 522 29.31 13.85 7.57
C LYS A 522 28.18 13.99 8.59
N LEU A 523 28.09 15.13 9.26
CA LEU A 523 27.06 15.37 10.26
C LEU A 523 26.09 16.45 9.76
N ARG A 524 24.82 16.10 9.72
CA ARG A 524 23.73 17.05 9.52
C ARG A 524 22.95 17.16 10.83
N SER A 525 22.86 18.37 11.36
CA SER A 525 22.08 18.69 12.55
C SER A 525 20.98 19.68 12.16
N ALA A 526 19.77 19.43 12.61
CA ALA A 526 18.63 20.32 12.41
C ALA A 526 17.84 20.45 13.72
N VAL A 527 17.51 21.68 14.07
CA VAL A 527 16.63 21.99 15.20
C VAL A 527 15.49 22.84 14.69
N SER A 528 14.28 22.50 15.07
CA SER A 528 13.09 23.28 14.76
C SER A 528 12.25 23.49 16.00
N GLY A 529 11.59 24.66 16.05
CA GLY A 529 10.62 25.01 17.06
C GLY A 529 9.35 25.53 16.41
N SER A 530 8.20 25.10 16.89
CA SER A 530 6.91 25.65 16.49
C SER A 530 6.09 26.06 17.70
N TRP A 531 5.31 27.11 17.51
CA TRP A 531 4.35 27.59 18.48
C TRP A 531 3.00 27.73 17.81
N ASN A 532 2.04 26.90 18.19
CA ASN A 532 0.74 26.83 17.59
C ASN A 532 -0.33 27.24 18.60
N LYS A 533 -1.33 27.96 18.14
CA LYS A 533 -2.55 28.27 18.89
C LYS A 533 -3.73 27.63 18.18
N SER A 534 -4.54 26.92 18.95
CA SER A 534 -5.80 26.36 18.47
C SER A 534 -6.96 27.15 19.07
N TYR A 535 -7.89 27.50 18.19
CA TYR A 535 -9.12 28.22 18.52
C TYR A 535 -10.29 27.27 18.22
N ARG A 536 -11.35 27.35 19.02
CA ARG A 536 -12.64 26.71 18.77
C ARG A 536 -13.71 27.77 18.96
N ASP A 537 -14.56 27.95 17.92
CA ASP A 537 -15.62 28.96 17.91
C ASP A 537 -15.15 30.36 18.32
N GLY A 538 -13.89 30.70 18.02
CA GLY A 538 -13.26 31.98 18.32
C GLY A 538 -12.44 32.02 19.62
N ASP A 539 -12.64 31.07 20.54
CA ASP A 539 -11.93 31.03 21.81
C ASP A 539 -10.64 30.19 21.73
N VAL A 540 -9.61 30.62 22.44
CA VAL A 540 -8.32 29.89 22.52
C VAL A 540 -8.49 28.66 23.40
N VAL A 541 -8.49 27.47 22.79
CA VAL A 541 -8.59 26.21 23.53
C VAL A 541 -7.25 25.58 23.83
N ASN A 542 -6.24 25.77 22.96
CA ASN A 542 -4.94 25.15 23.11
C ASN A 542 -3.78 26.07 22.74
N ARG A 543 -2.64 25.90 23.44
CA ARG A 543 -1.32 26.42 23.06
C ARG A 543 -0.35 25.26 23.03
N ILE A 544 0.27 25.03 21.89
CA ILE A 544 1.10 23.87 21.63
C ILE A 544 2.49 24.31 21.24
N TYR A 545 3.49 23.83 21.97
CA TYR A 545 4.91 24.05 21.71
C TYR A 545 5.52 22.73 21.26
N VAL A 546 6.19 22.73 20.12
CA VAL A 546 6.89 21.54 19.64
C VAL A 546 8.35 21.92 19.38
N ILE A 547 9.26 21.12 19.94
CA ILE A 547 10.69 21.24 19.67
C ILE A 547 11.16 19.92 19.07
N ARG A 548 11.83 19.99 17.93
CA ARG A 548 12.42 18.83 17.27
C ARG A 548 13.89 19.03 17.06
N CYS A 549 14.65 17.98 17.31
CA CYS A 549 16.06 17.94 17.03
C CYS A 549 16.37 16.67 16.24
N ASN A 550 16.89 16.82 15.03
CA ASN A 550 17.24 15.72 14.16
C ASN A 550 18.71 15.80 13.80
N ASN A 551 19.44 14.74 14.11
CA ASN A 551 20.86 14.62 13.80
C ASN A 551 21.07 13.38 12.97
N SER A 552 21.81 13.48 11.88
CA SER A 552 22.25 12.35 11.09
C SER A 552 23.75 12.43 10.86
N TYR A 553 24.44 11.36 11.20
CA TYR A 553 25.89 11.24 11.04
C TYR A 553 26.19 10.06 10.14
N ALA A 554 26.86 10.32 9.02
CA ALA A 554 27.24 9.29 8.07
C ALA A 554 28.77 9.24 7.95
N ILE A 555 29.33 8.03 8.12
CA ILE A 555 30.75 7.78 7.96
C ILE A 555 30.97 6.47 7.22
N LYS A 556 31.54 6.56 6.01
CA LYS A 556 31.73 5.39 5.13
C LYS A 556 30.39 4.65 4.95
N LYS A 557 30.31 3.44 5.48
CA LYS A 557 29.16 2.53 5.39
C LYS A 557 28.20 2.62 6.59
N HIS A 558 28.46 3.48 7.55
CA HIS A 558 27.69 3.63 8.78
C HIS A 558 26.88 4.92 8.76
N SER A 559 25.63 4.85 9.16
CA SER A 559 24.75 6.00 9.37
C SER A 559 24.06 5.90 10.73
N PHE A 560 24.16 6.97 11.51
CA PHE A 560 23.53 7.12 12.81
C PHE A 560 22.50 8.25 12.72
N ASN A 561 21.30 7.99 13.21
CA ASN A 561 20.22 8.97 13.26
C ASN A 561 19.74 9.11 14.70
N LEU A 562 19.61 10.34 15.15
CA LEU A 562 19.05 10.70 16.44
C LEU A 562 17.94 11.71 16.20
N SER A 563 16.72 11.34 16.57
CA SER A 563 15.55 12.22 16.50
C SER A 563 14.95 12.39 17.88
N MET A 564 14.75 13.62 18.30
CA MET A 564 14.08 14.01 19.53
C MET A 564 12.88 14.87 19.16
N ASN A 565 11.73 14.54 19.70
CA ASN A 565 10.50 15.32 19.58
C ASN A 565 9.93 15.56 20.98
N TYR A 566 9.79 16.82 21.35
CA TYR A 566 9.15 17.23 22.58
C TYR A 566 7.94 18.08 22.22
N MET A 567 6.77 17.69 22.69
CA MET A 567 5.51 18.41 22.54
C MET A 567 4.97 18.75 23.93
N ASN A 568 4.61 20.01 24.12
CA ASN A 568 3.96 20.48 25.33
C ASN A 568 2.65 21.18 24.94
N ARG A 569 1.55 20.73 25.49
CA ARG A 569 0.21 21.24 25.22
C ARG A 569 -0.40 21.80 26.49
N HIS A 570 -0.87 23.02 26.40
CA HIS A 570 -1.58 23.73 27.45
C HIS A 570 -3.04 23.82 27.07
N GLU A 571 -3.83 23.00 27.70
CA GLU A 571 -5.29 22.93 27.71
C GLU A 571 -5.78 23.12 29.15
N GLU A 572 -7.02 22.79 29.49
CA GLU A 572 -7.48 22.70 30.87
C GLU A 572 -6.55 21.81 31.73
N LYS A 573 -6.05 20.72 31.15
CA LYS A 573 -4.96 19.88 31.72
C LYS A 573 -3.70 20.02 30.90
N LYS A 574 -2.61 20.37 31.54
CA LYS A 574 -1.27 20.42 30.90
C LYS A 574 -0.75 19.02 30.68
N TYR A 575 -0.34 18.70 29.45
CA TYR A 575 0.39 17.47 29.21
C TYR A 575 1.61 17.67 28.31
N ALA A 576 2.56 16.77 28.44
CA ALA A 576 3.75 16.75 27.63
C ALA A 576 4.04 15.34 27.12
N GLU A 577 4.52 15.27 25.90
CA GLU A 577 4.99 14.05 25.26
C GLU A 577 6.43 14.22 24.80
N PHE A 578 7.22 13.19 25.03
CA PHE A 578 8.61 13.13 24.58
C PHE A 578 8.86 11.83 23.84
N THR A 579 9.43 11.94 22.64
CA THR A 579 9.84 10.79 21.84
C THR A 579 11.31 10.93 21.49
N LEU A 580 12.10 9.91 21.79
CA LEU A 580 13.49 9.78 21.41
C LEU A 580 13.64 8.57 20.50
N SER A 581 14.10 8.80 19.27
CA SER A 581 14.40 7.72 18.33
C SER A 581 15.89 7.71 18.03
N ILE A 582 16.51 6.56 18.19
CA ILE A 582 17.91 6.30 17.87
C ILE A 582 17.94 5.23 16.79
N GLY A 583 18.55 5.54 15.66
CA GLY A 583 18.67 4.64 14.52
C GLY A 583 20.12 4.45 14.13
N TYR A 584 20.47 3.24 13.78
CA TYR A 584 21.74 2.88 13.19
C TYR A 584 21.49 2.09 11.91
N ASN A 585 22.21 2.42 10.86
CA ASN A 585 22.17 1.69 9.60
C ASN A 585 23.61 1.42 9.11
N TYR A 586 23.85 0.19 8.73
CA TYR A 586 25.07 -0.25 8.09
C TYR A 586 24.78 -0.70 6.65
N SER A 587 25.49 -0.12 5.69
CA SER A 587 25.39 -0.48 4.27
C SER A 587 26.66 -1.22 3.82
N PHE A 588 26.50 -2.31 3.11
CA PHE A 588 27.60 -3.17 2.66
C PHE A 588 28.28 -2.66 1.40
#